data_3e6444c4180e8d1f84925695c0ad9484
#
_entry.id   3e6444c4180e8d1f84925695c0ad9484
#
_cell.length_a   1.000
_cell.length_b   1.000
_cell.length_c   1.000
_cell.angle_alpha   90.00
_cell.angle_beta   90.00
_cell.angle_gamma   90.00
#
_symmetry.space_group_name_H-M   'P 1'
#
loop_
_entity.id
_entity.type
_entity.pdbx_description
1 polymer ?
#
loop_
_entity_poly.entity_id
_entity_poly.type
_entity_poly.pdbx_seq_one_letter_code
_entity_poly.pdbx_strand_id
1 'polypeptide(L)'
;MAARALLIENAHRFSHKPVDQMSEMERVKCRRDQAYAATVSREAVNSLFEATSASALFEGSEIQRYWRDTNAAAAHAGLTWDNHGLAWGRASFGLPYAPGSF
;
A
#
# COMPACT_ATOMS: atom_id res chain seq x y z
N MET A 1 -4.74 -11.42 7.77
CA MET A 1 -4.93 -10.03 7.38
C MET A 1 -4.75 -9.87 5.87
N ALA A 2 -5.69 -9.20 5.22
CA ALA A 2 -5.70 -9.06 3.77
C ALA A 2 -4.44 -8.39 3.21
N ALA A 3 -3.94 -7.35 3.86
CA ALA A 3 -2.74 -6.64 3.42
C ALA A 3 -1.51 -7.56 3.37
N ARG A 4 -1.30 -8.34 4.42
CA ARG A 4 -0.18 -9.28 4.49
C ARG A 4 -0.32 -10.36 3.44
N ALA A 5 -1.53 -10.90 3.24
CA ALA A 5 -1.78 -11.95 2.26
C ALA A 5 -1.48 -11.47 0.83
N LEU A 6 -1.87 -10.24 0.48
CA LEU A 6 -1.58 -9.67 -0.83
C LEU A 6 -0.08 -9.49 -1.07
N LEU A 7 0.65 -8.99 -0.06
CA LEU A 7 2.08 -8.79 -0.20
C LEU A 7 2.83 -10.12 -0.32
N ILE A 8 2.43 -11.13 0.44
CA ILE A 8 3.03 -12.46 0.37
C ILE A 8 2.72 -13.12 -0.97
N GLU A 9 1.48 -13.02 -1.44
CA GLU A 9 1.10 -13.56 -2.74
C GLU A 9 1.95 -12.96 -3.86
N ASN A 10 2.13 -11.64 -3.86
CA ASN A 10 2.95 -10.97 -4.86
C ASN A 10 4.41 -11.38 -4.76
N ALA A 11 4.94 -11.53 -3.55
CA ALA A 11 6.31 -11.99 -3.34
C ALA A 11 6.52 -13.39 -3.92
N HIS A 12 5.60 -14.31 -3.69
CA HIS A 12 5.66 -15.66 -4.25
C HIS A 12 5.53 -15.66 -5.76
N ARG A 13 4.58 -14.91 -6.29
CA ARG A 13 4.29 -14.89 -7.72
C ARG A 13 5.46 -14.31 -8.54
N PHE A 14 6.11 -13.29 -8.03
CA PHE A 14 7.11 -12.52 -8.78
C PHE A 14 8.54 -12.65 -8.27
N SER A 15 8.80 -13.51 -7.28
CA SER A 15 10.13 -13.65 -6.68
C SER A 15 11.21 -14.10 -7.67
N HIS A 16 10.83 -14.82 -8.71
CA HIS A 16 11.76 -15.33 -9.73
C HIS A 16 11.58 -14.63 -11.07
N LYS A 17 10.79 -13.57 -11.12
CA LYS A 17 10.49 -12.87 -12.35
C LYS A 17 11.09 -11.45 -12.31
N PRO A 18 12.13 -11.18 -13.09
CA PRO A 18 12.70 -9.83 -13.16
C PRO A 18 11.65 -8.81 -13.60
N VAL A 19 11.79 -7.57 -13.13
CA VAL A 19 10.84 -6.50 -13.43
C VAL A 19 10.67 -6.28 -14.93
N ASP A 20 11.75 -6.40 -15.69
CA ASP A 20 11.72 -6.23 -17.14
C ASP A 20 10.97 -7.35 -17.87
N GLN A 21 10.75 -8.49 -17.21
CA GLN A 21 9.97 -9.61 -17.75
C GLN A 21 8.49 -9.56 -17.29
N MET A 22 8.15 -8.67 -16.39
CA MET A 22 6.77 -8.50 -15.95
C MET A 22 5.98 -7.73 -17.00
N SER A 23 4.75 -8.18 -17.26
CA SER A 23 3.85 -7.42 -18.11
C SER A 23 3.46 -6.11 -17.42
N GLU A 24 3.01 -5.15 -18.22
CA GLU A 24 2.54 -3.87 -17.70
C GLU A 24 1.39 -4.08 -16.70
N MET A 25 0.45 -4.97 -17.04
CA MET A 25 -0.67 -5.30 -16.15
C MET A 25 -0.22 -5.93 -14.83
N GLU A 26 0.81 -6.76 -14.86
CA GLU A 26 1.36 -7.35 -13.65
C GLU A 26 1.96 -6.28 -12.74
N ARG A 27 2.69 -5.32 -13.33
CA ARG A 27 3.26 -4.19 -12.57
C ARG A 27 2.17 -3.30 -11.97
N VAL A 28 1.15 -2.98 -12.74
CA VAL A 28 0.02 -2.18 -12.27
C VAL A 28 -0.70 -2.88 -11.13
N LYS A 29 -0.91 -4.20 -11.25
CA LYS A 29 -1.51 -5.01 -10.19
C LYS A 29 -0.68 -4.98 -8.91
N CYS A 30 0.64 -5.16 -9.01
CA CYS A 30 1.51 -5.14 -7.85
C CYS A 30 1.45 -3.79 -7.13
N ARG A 31 1.48 -2.70 -7.88
CA ARG A 31 1.39 -1.36 -7.31
C ARG A 31 0.03 -1.12 -6.64
N ARG A 32 -1.05 -1.58 -7.29
CA ARG A 32 -2.37 -1.52 -6.69
C ARG A 32 -2.42 -2.25 -5.35
N ASP A 33 -1.88 -3.46 -5.30
CA ASP A 33 -1.91 -4.29 -4.10
C ASP A 33 -1.06 -3.67 -2.98
N GLN A 34 0.09 -3.09 -3.31
CA GLN A 34 0.92 -2.37 -2.34
C GLN A 34 0.20 -1.15 -1.78
N ALA A 35 -0.45 -0.37 -2.64
CA ALA A 35 -1.21 0.80 -2.22
C ALA A 35 -2.41 0.41 -1.36
N TYR A 36 -3.10 -0.65 -1.70
CA TYR A 36 -4.20 -1.18 -0.90
C TYR A 36 -3.71 -1.62 0.48
N ALA A 37 -2.61 -2.36 0.53
CA ALA A 37 -2.02 -2.82 1.79
C ALA A 37 -1.63 -1.64 2.69
N ALA A 38 -1.03 -0.60 2.12
CA ALA A 38 -0.66 0.61 2.86
C ALA A 38 -1.90 1.33 3.40
N THR A 39 -2.95 1.45 2.59
CA THR A 39 -4.19 2.12 2.97
C THR A 39 -4.88 1.38 4.12
N VAL A 40 -5.03 0.07 4.02
CA VAL A 40 -5.66 -0.76 5.04
C VAL A 40 -4.86 -0.73 6.34
N SER A 41 -3.54 -0.78 6.24
CA SER A 41 -2.65 -0.70 7.42
C SER A 41 -2.77 0.64 8.12
N ARG A 42 -2.83 1.74 7.35
CA ARG A 42 -3.02 3.07 7.92
C ARG A 42 -4.36 3.21 8.62
N GLU A 43 -5.43 2.71 8.02
CA GLU A 43 -6.77 2.74 8.64
C GLU A 43 -6.79 1.96 9.96
N ALA A 44 -6.16 0.78 9.98
CA ALA A 44 -6.08 -0.04 11.19
C ALA A 44 -5.30 0.65 12.30
N VAL A 45 -4.16 1.25 11.97
CA VAL A 45 -3.32 1.97 12.94
C VAL A 45 -4.04 3.22 13.46
N ASN A 46 -4.72 3.96 12.59
CA ASN A 46 -5.49 5.13 13.00
C ASN A 46 -6.61 4.76 13.95
N SER A 47 -7.35 3.67 13.66
CA SER A 47 -8.41 3.18 14.54
C SER A 47 -7.85 2.77 15.90
N LEU A 48 -6.71 2.10 15.91
CA LEU A 48 -6.05 1.68 17.15
C LEU A 48 -5.55 2.87 17.96
N PHE A 49 -5.00 3.87 17.28
CA PHE A 49 -4.54 5.10 17.92
C PHE A 49 -5.70 5.84 18.60
N GLU A 50 -6.83 5.96 17.92
CA GLU A 50 -8.02 6.58 18.49
C GLU A 50 -8.54 5.80 19.71
N ALA A 51 -8.51 4.46 19.64
CA ALA A 51 -8.98 3.61 20.73
C ALA A 51 -8.11 3.70 21.99
N THR A 52 -6.79 3.91 21.82
CA THR A 52 -5.88 4.02 22.95
C THR A 52 -5.90 5.39 23.62
N SER A 53 -6.51 6.39 22.98
CA SER A 53 -6.80 7.67 23.59
C SER A 53 -5.55 8.41 24.13
N ALA A 54 -5.66 9.00 25.33
CA ALA A 54 -4.62 9.88 25.87
C ALA A 54 -3.27 9.19 26.09
N SER A 55 -3.24 7.92 26.40
CA SER A 55 -1.99 7.20 26.65
C SER A 55 -1.10 7.14 25.40
N ALA A 56 -1.69 7.16 24.21
CA ALA A 56 -0.96 7.14 22.96
C ALA A 56 -0.27 8.47 22.64
N LEU A 57 -0.64 9.55 23.36
CA LEU A 57 -0.07 10.88 23.13
C LEU A 57 1.26 11.09 23.85
N PHE A 58 1.65 10.20 24.76
CA PHE A 58 2.93 10.30 25.44
C PHE A 58 4.06 9.86 24.52
N GLU A 59 5.14 10.66 24.50
CA GLU A 59 6.36 10.31 23.80
C GLU A 59 6.90 8.99 24.31
N GLY A 60 7.37 8.13 23.39
CA GLY A 60 7.88 6.81 23.74
C GLY A 60 6.84 5.72 23.72
N SER A 61 5.57 6.05 23.52
CA SER A 61 4.55 5.03 23.31
C SER A 61 4.80 4.30 22.00
N GLU A 62 4.78 2.96 22.02
CA GLU A 62 4.95 2.16 20.82
C GLU A 62 3.86 2.42 19.79
N ILE A 63 2.61 2.60 20.25
CA ILE A 63 1.50 2.87 19.34
C ILE A 63 1.66 4.21 18.63
N GLN A 64 2.20 5.23 19.31
CA GLN A 64 2.46 6.52 18.71
C GLN A 64 3.54 6.40 17.62
N ARG A 65 4.59 5.62 17.87
CA ARG A 65 5.64 5.38 16.89
C ARG A 65 5.10 4.65 15.67
N TYR A 66 4.33 3.60 15.87
CA TYR A 66 3.70 2.85 14.77
C TYR A 66 2.75 3.74 13.98
N TRP A 67 1.99 4.57 14.65
CA TRP A 67 1.08 5.50 14.00
C TRP A 67 1.83 6.49 13.10
N ARG A 68 2.90 7.09 13.61
CA ARG A 68 3.71 8.03 12.83
C ARG A 68 4.39 7.35 11.64
N ASP A 69 5.02 6.20 11.88
CA ASP A 69 5.75 5.50 10.84
C ASP A 69 4.82 4.99 9.75
N THR A 70 3.67 4.46 10.10
CA THR A 70 2.70 3.95 9.14
C THR A 70 2.11 5.08 8.30
N ASN A 71 1.75 6.19 8.92
CA ASN A 71 1.21 7.33 8.17
C ASN A 71 2.28 7.95 7.26
N ALA A 72 3.51 8.04 7.71
CA ALA A 72 4.60 8.55 6.89
C ALA A 72 4.86 7.64 5.68
N ALA A 73 4.90 6.32 5.88
CA ALA A 73 5.09 5.37 4.81
C ALA A 73 3.93 5.41 3.81
N ALA A 74 2.69 5.44 4.29
CA ALA A 74 1.50 5.45 3.45
C ALA A 74 1.35 6.74 2.63
N ALA A 75 2.00 7.83 3.06
CA ALA A 75 2.00 9.10 2.33
C ALA A 75 2.94 9.07 1.13
N HIS A 76 3.81 8.06 1.00
CA HIS A 76 4.72 7.94 -0.12
C HIS A 76 3.93 7.79 -1.43
N ALA A 77 4.37 8.51 -2.48
CA ALA A 77 3.66 8.52 -3.77
C ALA A 77 3.49 7.11 -4.37
N GLY A 78 4.46 6.23 -4.16
CA GLY A 78 4.39 4.84 -4.63
C GLY A 78 3.33 3.99 -3.94
N LEU A 79 2.74 4.49 -2.84
CA LEU A 79 1.74 3.77 -2.07
C LEU A 79 0.39 4.51 -2.01
N THR A 80 0.21 5.53 -2.82
CA THR A 80 -1.04 6.31 -2.85
C THR A 80 -2.13 5.54 -3.58
N TRP A 81 -3.20 5.21 -2.86
CA TRP A 81 -4.31 4.44 -3.43
C TRP A 81 -4.97 5.12 -4.62
N ASP A 82 -5.22 6.43 -4.52
CA ASP A 82 -5.90 7.16 -5.59
C ASP A 82 -5.20 6.99 -6.94
N ASN A 83 -3.87 7.10 -6.96
CA ASN A 83 -3.09 6.96 -8.19
C ASN A 83 -3.09 5.52 -8.70
N HIS A 84 -2.83 4.56 -7.82
CA HIS A 84 -2.64 3.17 -8.23
C HIS A 84 -3.96 2.44 -8.45
N GLY A 85 -4.99 2.78 -7.69
CA GLY A 85 -6.32 2.26 -7.91
C GLY A 85 -6.90 2.76 -9.23
N LEU A 86 -6.70 4.03 -9.54
CA LEU A 86 -7.14 4.62 -10.80
C LEU A 86 -6.42 3.98 -12.00
N ALA A 87 -5.10 3.81 -11.89
CA ALA A 87 -4.31 3.17 -12.94
C ALA A 87 -4.80 1.75 -13.20
N TRP A 88 -5.05 0.98 -12.15
CA TRP A 88 -5.59 -0.37 -12.29
C TRP A 88 -6.97 -0.37 -12.97
N GLY A 89 -7.87 0.51 -12.52
CA GLY A 89 -9.20 0.60 -13.09
C GLY A 89 -9.16 0.95 -14.58
N ARG A 90 -8.37 1.95 -14.95
CA ARG A 90 -8.22 2.34 -16.36
C ARG A 90 -7.59 1.24 -17.19
N ALA A 91 -6.50 0.64 -16.71
CA ALA A 91 -5.82 -0.44 -17.41
C ALA A 91 -6.75 -1.64 -17.62
N SER A 92 -7.60 -1.96 -16.65
CA SER A 92 -8.56 -3.06 -16.73
C SER A 92 -9.60 -2.85 -17.82
N PHE A 93 -9.93 -1.58 -18.14
CA PHE A 93 -10.87 -1.24 -19.20
C PHE A 93 -10.17 -0.86 -20.50
N GLY A 94 -8.86 -1.02 -20.59
CA GLY A 94 -8.10 -0.65 -21.79
C GLY A 94 -7.97 0.85 -22.00
N LEU A 95 -8.18 1.66 -20.97
CA LEU A 95 -8.08 3.11 -21.04
C LEU A 95 -6.66 3.59 -20.72
N PRO A 96 -6.26 4.76 -21.27
CA PRO A 96 -4.96 5.33 -20.94
C PRO A 96 -4.85 5.66 -19.43
N TYR A 97 -3.66 5.47 -18.88
CA TYR A 97 -3.37 5.83 -17.49
C TYR A 97 -1.98 6.45 -17.42
N ALA A 98 -1.72 7.19 -16.33
CA ALA A 98 -0.45 7.89 -16.17
C ALA A 98 0.70 6.89 -16.05
N PRO A 99 1.71 6.95 -16.92
CA PRO A 99 2.87 6.07 -16.85
C PRO A 99 3.85 6.53 -15.79
N GLY A 100 4.78 5.68 -15.43
CA GLY A 100 6.00 6.08 -14.76
C GLY A 100 6.11 5.81 -13.27
N SER A 101 5.04 5.42 -12.60
CA SER A 101 5.10 5.07 -11.18
C SER A 101 5.14 3.56 -10.95
N PHE A 102 5.25 2.80 -11.99
CA PHE A 102 5.12 1.34 -11.93
C PHE A 102 6.43 0.64 -12.16
#